data_73bef4c20212acee1165eefac803e0d0
#
_entry.id   73bef4c20212acee1165eefac803e0d0
#
_cell.length_a   1.000
_cell.length_b   1.000
_cell.length_c   1.000
_cell.angle_alpha   90.00
_cell.angle_beta   90.00
_cell.angle_gamma   90.00
#
_symmetry.space_group_name_H-M   'P 1'
#
loop_
_entity.id
_entity.type
_entity.pdbx_description
1 polymer ?
#
loop_
_entity_poly.entity_id
_entity_poly.type
_entity_poly.pdbx_seq_one_letter_code
_entity_poly.pdbx_strand_id
1 'polypeptide(L)'
;ASSSSYIISLLKCLSMYYKTPMTDVEICEMAYQLELIMNPYCGYQDPYGCGVGGFKRIEFKRGGIVKYNFMNSDLFREFDAHLVFTGVTRNSKKVLKDVTANIEKSRPLLETVEVAHDAFYKKNYDDFLNLMNESWILKKNTSDTILKNSWIREMDEELIENKSVIAHKLCGAGNGGFFLTFSKKGQLNIPFDCVKIDVETNGVTGKEL
;
A
#
# COMPACT_ATOMS: atom_id res chain seq x y z
N ALA A 1 2.86 4.58 -4.28
CA ALA A 1 3.12 3.73 -5.48
C ALA A 1 2.98 4.47 -6.83
N SER A 2 2.86 5.83 -6.85
CA SER A 2 2.67 6.57 -8.13
C SER A 2 3.85 6.45 -9.08
N SER A 3 5.10 6.44 -8.60
CA SER A 3 6.29 6.22 -9.43
C SER A 3 6.30 4.83 -10.04
N SER A 4 6.05 3.81 -9.24
CA SER A 4 6.00 2.42 -9.70
C SER A 4 4.90 2.22 -10.74
N SER A 5 3.70 2.76 -10.53
CA SER A 5 2.60 2.67 -11.49
C SER A 5 2.97 3.31 -12.82
N TYR A 6 3.63 4.48 -12.81
CA TYR A 6 4.08 5.14 -14.02
C TYR A 6 5.14 4.33 -14.78
N ILE A 7 6.17 3.85 -14.07
CA ILE A 7 7.26 3.04 -14.67
C ILE A 7 6.70 1.75 -15.25
N ILE A 8 5.84 1.05 -14.51
CA ILE A 8 5.20 -0.20 -14.95
C ILE A 8 4.38 0.02 -16.22
N SER A 9 3.55 1.07 -16.26
CA SER A 9 2.75 1.40 -17.44
C SER A 9 3.63 1.72 -18.66
N LEU A 10 4.72 2.47 -18.45
CA LEU A 10 5.67 2.77 -19.52
C LEU A 10 6.37 1.50 -20.04
N LEU A 11 6.84 0.63 -19.15
CA LEU A 11 7.47 -0.64 -19.52
C LEU A 11 6.51 -1.54 -20.29
N LYS A 12 5.24 -1.61 -19.88
CA LYS A 12 4.21 -2.36 -20.60
C LYS A 12 3.99 -1.80 -22.01
N CYS A 13 3.86 -0.48 -22.15
CA CYS A 13 3.72 0.17 -23.45
C CYS A 13 4.93 -0.11 -24.36
N LEU A 14 6.16 0.00 -23.84
CA LEU A 14 7.38 -0.27 -24.61
C LEU A 14 7.47 -1.75 -25.02
N SER A 15 7.14 -2.67 -24.13
CA SER A 15 7.09 -4.11 -24.40
C SER A 15 6.14 -4.42 -25.57
N MET A 16 4.98 -3.78 -25.59
CA MET A 16 4.01 -3.93 -26.69
C MET A 16 4.50 -3.29 -27.98
N TYR A 17 4.99 -2.06 -27.91
CA TYR A 17 5.46 -1.32 -29.09
C TYR A 17 6.60 -2.03 -29.82
N TYR A 18 7.59 -2.54 -29.06
CA TYR A 18 8.73 -3.28 -29.64
C TYR A 18 8.44 -4.76 -29.87
N LYS A 19 7.23 -5.23 -29.57
CA LYS A 19 6.82 -6.65 -29.69
C LYS A 19 7.75 -7.60 -28.94
N THR A 20 8.24 -7.16 -27.79
CA THR A 20 9.06 -7.94 -26.85
C THR A 20 8.21 -8.27 -25.62
N PRO A 21 7.46 -9.39 -25.64
CA PRO A 21 6.53 -9.70 -24.56
C PRO A 21 7.30 -9.89 -23.26
N MET A 22 6.81 -9.24 -22.20
CA MET A 22 7.31 -9.36 -20.84
C MET A 22 6.17 -9.83 -19.93
N THR A 23 6.47 -10.76 -19.06
CA THR A 23 5.56 -11.14 -17.97
C THR A 23 5.41 -9.99 -16.96
N ASP A 24 4.33 -9.99 -16.19
CA ASP A 24 4.10 -8.97 -15.16
C ASP A 24 5.22 -8.98 -14.10
N VAL A 25 5.78 -10.15 -13.80
CA VAL A 25 6.93 -10.28 -12.88
C VAL A 25 8.18 -9.61 -13.45
N GLU A 26 8.51 -9.83 -14.72
CA GLU A 26 9.66 -9.17 -15.37
C GLU A 26 9.49 -7.67 -15.41
N ILE A 27 8.27 -7.16 -15.64
CA ILE A 27 7.96 -5.74 -15.58
C ILE A 27 8.15 -5.20 -14.15
N CYS A 28 7.70 -5.94 -13.12
CA CYS A 28 7.87 -5.55 -11.72
C CYS A 28 9.35 -5.48 -11.33
N GLU A 29 10.15 -6.49 -11.72
CA GLU A 29 11.59 -6.51 -11.45
C GLU A 29 12.30 -5.36 -12.12
N MET A 30 12.03 -5.10 -13.41
CA MET A 30 12.62 -3.98 -14.13
C MET A 30 12.20 -2.63 -13.54
N ALA A 31 10.94 -2.49 -13.13
CA ALA A 31 10.45 -1.29 -12.46
C ALA A 31 11.19 -1.06 -11.12
N TYR A 32 11.39 -2.11 -10.33
CA TYR A 32 12.17 -2.04 -9.10
C TYR A 32 13.62 -1.58 -9.37
N GLN A 33 14.30 -2.15 -10.36
CA GLN A 33 15.66 -1.76 -10.70
C GLN A 33 15.75 -0.29 -11.14
N LEU A 34 14.80 0.20 -11.91
CA LEU A 34 14.72 1.61 -12.31
C LEU A 34 14.46 2.54 -11.11
N GLU A 35 13.58 2.12 -10.19
CA GLU A 35 13.35 2.89 -8.96
C GLU A 35 14.58 2.97 -8.06
N LEU A 36 15.36 1.89 -7.94
CA LEU A 36 16.61 1.88 -7.17
C LEU A 36 17.62 2.93 -7.64
N ILE A 37 17.68 3.21 -8.94
CA ILE A 37 18.55 4.26 -9.49
C ILE A 37 18.15 5.63 -8.94
N MET A 38 16.86 5.88 -8.79
CA MET A 38 16.32 7.17 -8.31
C MET A 38 16.29 7.26 -6.80
N ASN A 39 15.97 6.14 -6.13
CA ASN A 39 15.80 6.06 -4.69
C ASN A 39 16.35 4.73 -4.13
N PRO A 40 17.56 4.72 -3.56
CA PRO A 40 18.19 3.48 -3.04
C PRO A 40 17.48 2.89 -1.81
N TYR A 41 16.48 3.57 -1.26
CA TYR A 41 15.68 3.10 -0.12
C TYR A 41 14.32 2.51 -0.55
N CYS A 42 14.04 2.41 -1.85
CA CYS A 42 12.80 1.78 -2.32
C CYS A 42 12.86 0.25 -2.11
N GLY A 43 11.69 -0.36 -2.02
CA GLY A 43 11.53 -1.81 -1.89
C GLY A 43 10.64 -2.39 -2.97
N TYR A 44 10.50 -3.68 -2.99
CA TYR A 44 9.67 -4.43 -3.96
C TYR A 44 8.16 -4.20 -3.82
N GLN A 45 7.69 -3.67 -2.69
CA GLN A 45 6.25 -3.58 -2.38
C GLN A 45 5.46 -2.85 -3.46
N ASP A 46 5.91 -1.67 -3.85
CA ASP A 46 5.16 -0.81 -4.79
C ASP A 46 5.16 -1.37 -6.21
N PRO A 47 6.30 -1.81 -6.81
CA PRO A 47 6.31 -2.48 -8.11
C PRO A 47 5.40 -3.71 -8.17
N TYR A 48 5.51 -4.63 -7.21
CA TYR A 48 4.68 -5.84 -7.18
C TYR A 48 3.22 -5.56 -6.79
N GLY A 49 3.00 -4.54 -5.98
CA GLY A 49 1.66 -4.07 -5.64
C GLY A 49 0.88 -3.56 -6.84
N CYS A 50 1.57 -2.83 -7.74
CA CYS A 50 0.97 -2.22 -8.92
C CYS A 50 0.98 -3.14 -10.15
N GLY A 51 2.06 -3.90 -10.36
CA GLY A 51 2.23 -4.67 -11.59
C GLY A 51 1.46 -5.98 -11.60
N VAL A 52 1.36 -6.65 -10.46
CA VAL A 52 0.58 -7.88 -10.31
C VAL A 52 -0.80 -7.54 -9.76
N GLY A 53 -1.87 -7.92 -10.46
CA GLY A 53 -3.25 -7.67 -10.02
C GLY A 53 -3.66 -8.45 -8.79
N GLY A 54 -4.90 -8.25 -8.38
CA GLY A 54 -5.56 -8.98 -7.31
C GLY A 54 -5.19 -8.53 -5.90
N PHE A 55 -6.01 -8.96 -4.95
CA PHE A 55 -5.69 -8.84 -3.54
C PHE A 55 -4.75 -9.99 -3.15
N LYS A 56 -3.61 -9.67 -2.55
CA LYS A 56 -2.54 -10.63 -2.39
C LYS A 56 -1.68 -10.40 -1.16
N ARG A 57 -1.17 -11.47 -0.59
CA ARG A 57 -0.06 -11.46 0.35
C ARG A 57 1.25 -11.54 -0.43
N ILE A 58 2.20 -10.68 -0.12
CA ILE A 58 3.52 -10.66 -0.76
C ILE A 58 4.58 -10.93 0.31
N GLU A 59 5.47 -11.87 0.04
CA GLU A 59 6.62 -12.19 0.88
C GLU A 59 7.91 -11.78 0.18
N PHE A 60 8.71 -10.96 0.84
CA PHE A 60 10.03 -10.56 0.38
C PHE A 60 11.09 -11.32 1.16
N LYS A 61 11.87 -12.15 0.46
CA LYS A 61 12.94 -12.96 1.07
C LYS A 61 14.31 -12.39 0.72
N ARG A 62 15.31 -12.74 1.53
CA ARG A 62 16.70 -12.40 1.23
C ARG A 62 17.08 -12.93 -0.16
N GLY A 63 17.93 -12.17 -0.88
CA GLY A 63 18.33 -12.50 -2.24
C GLY A 63 17.35 -12.05 -3.33
N GLY A 64 16.40 -11.15 -3.00
CA GLY A 64 15.47 -10.59 -3.97
C GLY A 64 14.34 -11.54 -4.38
N ILE A 65 14.14 -12.63 -3.65
CA ILE A 65 13.06 -13.57 -3.95
C ILE A 65 11.74 -12.98 -3.48
N VAL A 66 10.81 -12.78 -4.41
CA VAL A 66 9.45 -12.33 -4.14
C VAL A 66 8.48 -13.49 -4.37
N LYS A 67 7.65 -13.76 -3.39
CA LYS A 67 6.53 -14.72 -3.48
C LYS A 67 5.24 -13.99 -3.22
N TYR A 68 4.19 -14.33 -3.94
CA TYR A 68 2.86 -13.80 -3.67
C TYR A 68 1.81 -14.89 -3.80
N ASN A 69 0.79 -14.78 -2.95
CA ASN A 69 -0.39 -15.64 -2.95
C ASN A 69 -1.63 -14.77 -3.06
N PHE A 70 -2.47 -15.10 -4.04
CA PHE A 70 -3.75 -14.42 -4.18
C PHE A 70 -4.69 -14.79 -3.03
N MET A 71 -5.36 -13.78 -2.53
CA MET A 71 -6.39 -13.87 -1.51
C MET A 71 -7.74 -13.54 -2.14
N ASN A 72 -8.83 -14.01 -1.55
CA ASN A 72 -10.15 -13.62 -2.02
C ASN A 72 -10.39 -12.11 -1.73
N SER A 73 -11.38 -11.53 -2.40
CA SER A 73 -11.78 -10.13 -2.24
C SER A 73 -13.09 -9.97 -1.45
N ASP A 74 -13.49 -10.99 -0.67
CA ASP A 74 -14.76 -10.98 0.07
C ASP A 74 -14.84 -9.83 1.08
N LEU A 75 -13.70 -9.41 1.66
CA LEU A 75 -13.60 -8.21 2.49
C LEU A 75 -14.29 -6.99 1.83
N PHE A 76 -14.05 -6.79 0.53
CA PHE A 76 -14.59 -5.66 -0.23
C PHE A 76 -16.09 -5.81 -0.57
N ARG A 77 -16.70 -6.97 -0.27
CA ARG A 77 -18.16 -7.15 -0.32
C ARG A 77 -18.82 -6.68 0.96
N GLU A 78 -18.15 -6.80 2.09
CA GLU A 78 -18.67 -6.43 3.40
C GLU A 78 -18.36 -4.99 3.80
N PHE A 79 -17.19 -4.48 3.36
CA PHE A 79 -16.71 -3.15 3.70
C PHE A 79 -16.44 -2.33 2.43
N ASP A 80 -16.55 -1.02 2.56
CA ASP A 80 -16.09 -0.07 1.56
C ASP A 80 -14.67 0.39 1.90
N ALA A 81 -13.81 0.40 0.90
CA ALA A 81 -12.47 0.96 1.00
C ALA A 81 -12.40 2.30 0.26
N HIS A 82 -11.78 3.30 0.88
CA HIS A 82 -11.62 4.63 0.30
C HIS A 82 -10.17 5.12 0.44
N LEU A 83 -9.74 5.91 -0.52
CA LEU A 83 -8.53 6.71 -0.42
C LEU A 83 -8.91 8.14 -0.09
N VAL A 84 -8.37 8.66 1.01
CA VAL A 84 -8.56 10.03 1.49
C VAL A 84 -7.27 10.81 1.22
N PHE A 85 -7.34 11.82 0.37
CA PHE A 85 -6.16 12.61 0.01
C PHE A 85 -5.77 13.56 1.14
N THR A 86 -4.50 13.55 1.52
CA THR A 86 -3.99 14.45 2.57
C THR A 86 -3.77 15.89 2.11
N GLY A 87 -3.91 16.20 0.82
CA GLY A 87 -3.55 17.50 0.27
C GLY A 87 -2.03 17.76 0.19
N VAL A 88 -1.21 16.83 0.68
CA VAL A 88 0.24 17.01 0.81
C VAL A 88 0.98 15.99 -0.06
N THR A 89 1.83 16.51 -0.95
CA THR A 89 2.82 15.70 -1.67
C THR A 89 4.08 15.56 -0.82
N ARG A 90 4.78 14.42 -0.93
CA ARG A 90 5.93 14.13 -0.09
C ARG A 90 7.18 13.75 -0.87
N ASN A 91 8.32 13.95 -0.23
CA ASN A 91 9.57 13.32 -0.64
C ASN A 91 9.76 12.00 0.12
N SER A 92 9.38 10.86 -0.51
CA SER A 92 9.45 9.54 0.10
C SER A 92 10.88 9.11 0.47
N LYS A 93 11.89 9.55 -0.28
CA LYS A 93 13.30 9.21 -0.05
C LYS A 93 13.77 9.59 1.36
N LYS A 94 13.38 10.78 1.84
CA LYS A 94 13.77 11.25 3.19
C LYS A 94 13.15 10.38 4.28
N VAL A 95 11.86 10.09 4.17
CA VAL A 95 11.14 9.28 5.16
C VAL A 95 11.65 7.83 5.17
N LEU A 96 11.85 7.24 3.99
CA LEU A 96 12.37 5.87 3.86
C LEU A 96 13.79 5.73 4.42
N LYS A 97 14.66 6.73 4.20
CA LYS A 97 16.01 6.76 4.80
C LYS A 97 15.94 6.67 6.33
N ASP A 98 15.03 7.43 6.93
CA ASP A 98 14.87 7.49 8.38
C ASP A 98 14.26 6.18 8.93
N VAL A 99 13.25 5.63 8.27
CA VAL A 99 12.67 4.32 8.62
C VAL A 99 13.72 3.20 8.51
N THR A 100 14.55 3.22 7.46
CA THR A 100 15.61 2.22 7.27
C THR A 100 16.66 2.30 8.35
N ALA A 101 17.01 3.51 8.82
CA ALA A 101 17.93 3.68 9.96
C ALA A 101 17.38 3.12 11.28
N ASN A 102 16.05 2.96 11.39
CA ASN A 102 15.35 2.45 12.56
C ASN A 102 14.67 1.08 12.28
N ILE A 103 15.22 0.27 11.38
CA ILE A 103 14.59 -0.95 10.87
C ILE A 103 14.18 -1.94 11.97
N GLU A 104 14.94 -2.00 13.07
CA GLU A 104 14.62 -2.87 14.22
C GLU A 104 13.26 -2.55 14.86
N LYS A 105 12.84 -1.28 14.82
CA LYS A 105 11.51 -0.87 15.29
C LYS A 105 10.36 -1.41 14.42
N SER A 106 10.67 -1.92 13.23
CA SER A 106 9.69 -2.52 12.32
C SER A 106 9.45 -4.02 12.60
N ARG A 107 10.22 -4.64 13.49
CA ARG A 107 10.08 -6.08 13.79
C ARG A 107 8.67 -6.47 14.26
N PRO A 108 8.00 -5.73 15.18
CA PRO A 108 6.64 -6.05 15.59
C PRO A 108 5.62 -6.05 14.44
N LEU A 109 5.87 -5.25 13.39
CA LEU A 109 5.00 -5.23 12.21
C LEU A 109 4.98 -6.58 11.47
N LEU A 110 6.08 -7.34 11.48
CA LEU A 110 6.13 -8.67 10.84
C LEU A 110 5.24 -9.67 11.56
N GLU A 111 5.20 -9.62 12.89
CA GLU A 111 4.33 -10.49 13.71
C GLU A 111 2.85 -10.18 13.44
N THR A 112 2.51 -8.90 13.35
CA THR A 112 1.14 -8.46 13.03
C THR A 112 0.67 -8.99 11.66
N VAL A 113 1.56 -9.09 10.67
CA VAL A 113 1.21 -9.59 9.32
C VAL A 113 0.75 -11.04 9.35
N GLU A 114 1.41 -11.91 10.13
CA GLU A 114 1.02 -13.33 10.21
C GLU A 114 -0.35 -13.48 10.88
N VAL A 115 -0.59 -12.77 11.97
CA VAL A 115 -1.89 -12.80 12.67
C VAL A 115 -3.00 -12.22 11.78
N ALA A 116 -2.72 -11.13 11.06
CA ALA A 116 -3.68 -10.54 10.13
C ALA A 116 -4.01 -11.48 8.96
N HIS A 117 -3.01 -12.20 8.44
CA HIS A 117 -3.24 -13.21 7.40
C HIS A 117 -4.16 -14.33 7.90
N ASP A 118 -3.95 -14.82 9.12
CA ASP A 118 -4.78 -15.85 9.71
C ASP A 118 -6.22 -15.39 9.96
N ALA A 119 -6.40 -14.16 10.47
CA ALA A 119 -7.72 -13.57 10.66
C ALA A 119 -8.46 -13.44 9.32
N PHE A 120 -7.76 -12.96 8.27
CA PHE A 120 -8.32 -12.84 6.94
C PHE A 120 -8.72 -14.21 6.35
N TYR A 121 -7.86 -15.21 6.47
CA TYR A 121 -8.11 -16.55 5.95
C TYR A 121 -9.33 -17.22 6.62
N LYS A 122 -9.52 -16.95 7.92
CA LYS A 122 -10.69 -17.38 8.69
C LYS A 122 -11.94 -16.53 8.43
N LYS A 123 -11.88 -15.54 7.52
CA LYS A 123 -12.93 -14.56 7.21
C LYS A 123 -13.36 -13.72 8.43
N ASN A 124 -12.48 -13.58 9.42
CA ASN A 124 -12.69 -12.68 10.54
C ASN A 124 -12.18 -11.28 10.14
N TYR A 125 -12.98 -10.58 9.34
CA TYR A 125 -12.58 -9.29 8.77
C TYR A 125 -12.55 -8.15 9.77
N ASP A 126 -13.35 -8.22 10.82
CA ASP A 126 -13.31 -7.23 11.90
C ASP A 126 -11.95 -7.30 12.63
N ASP A 127 -11.43 -8.49 12.95
CA ASP A 127 -10.10 -8.65 13.53
C ASP A 127 -9.00 -8.24 12.55
N PHE A 128 -9.14 -8.58 11.26
CA PHE A 128 -8.19 -8.13 10.23
C PHE A 128 -8.08 -6.60 10.17
N LEU A 129 -9.21 -5.89 10.22
CA LEU A 129 -9.24 -4.43 10.21
C LEU A 129 -8.70 -3.83 11.51
N ASN A 130 -8.97 -4.45 12.66
CA ASN A 130 -8.36 -4.06 13.94
C ASN A 130 -6.83 -4.21 13.88
N LEU A 131 -6.32 -5.32 13.35
CA LEU A 131 -4.88 -5.55 13.17
C LEU A 131 -4.25 -4.55 12.18
N MET A 132 -5.02 -4.05 11.20
CA MET A 132 -4.57 -2.96 10.33
C MET A 132 -4.36 -1.67 11.13
N ASN A 133 -5.27 -1.32 12.05
CA ASN A 133 -5.09 -0.19 12.97
C ASN A 133 -3.88 -0.37 13.88
N GLU A 134 -3.70 -1.55 14.48
CA GLU A 134 -2.51 -1.86 15.29
C GLU A 134 -1.22 -1.72 14.49
N SER A 135 -1.20 -2.25 13.26
CA SER A 135 -0.05 -2.12 12.37
C SER A 135 0.27 -0.65 12.05
N TRP A 136 -0.76 0.19 11.96
CA TRP A 136 -0.59 1.63 11.76
C TRP A 136 0.03 2.30 12.99
N ILE A 137 -0.42 1.97 14.20
CA ILE A 137 0.18 2.45 15.44
C ILE A 137 1.66 2.04 15.52
N LEU A 138 1.97 0.77 15.27
CA LEU A 138 3.34 0.27 15.25
C LEU A 138 4.20 1.01 14.21
N LYS A 139 3.66 1.24 13.02
CA LYS A 139 4.36 1.98 11.97
C LYS A 139 4.66 3.42 12.38
N LYS A 140 3.72 4.13 13.00
CA LYS A 140 3.95 5.48 13.52
C LYS A 140 5.15 5.53 14.47
N ASN A 141 5.35 4.49 15.27
CA ASN A 141 6.44 4.39 16.23
C ASN A 141 7.81 4.08 15.59
N THR A 142 7.87 3.75 14.29
CA THR A 142 9.16 3.50 13.62
C THR A 142 9.94 4.77 13.33
N SER A 143 9.27 5.90 13.16
CA SER A 143 9.92 7.18 12.85
C SER A 143 9.01 8.37 13.11
N ASP A 144 9.52 9.40 13.77
CA ASP A 144 8.82 10.67 14.02
C ASP A 144 8.55 11.44 12.69
N THR A 145 9.18 11.06 11.60
CA THR A 145 8.97 11.71 10.30
C THR A 145 7.68 11.29 9.61
N ILE A 146 7.06 10.18 10.03
CA ILE A 146 5.84 9.62 9.41
C ILE A 146 4.64 10.56 9.54
N LEU A 147 4.46 11.20 10.70
CA LEU A 147 3.43 12.20 10.99
C LEU A 147 4.03 13.56 11.36
N LYS A 148 5.11 13.96 10.71
CA LYS A 148 5.77 15.24 11.00
C LYS A 148 4.90 16.46 10.64
N ASN A 149 4.11 16.36 9.58
CA ASN A 149 3.19 17.41 9.15
C ASN A 149 1.99 17.46 10.12
N SER A 150 1.71 18.63 10.72
CA SER A 150 0.62 18.79 11.70
C SER A 150 -0.74 18.49 11.11
N TRP A 151 -1.01 18.96 9.88
CA TRP A 151 -2.27 18.71 9.19
C TRP A 151 -2.55 17.21 8.99
N ILE A 152 -1.53 16.42 8.62
CA ILE A 152 -1.68 14.97 8.45
C ILE A 152 -1.95 14.30 9.80
N ARG A 153 -1.37 14.83 10.88
CA ARG A 153 -1.63 14.34 12.24
C ARG A 153 -3.06 14.64 12.67
N GLU A 154 -3.54 15.85 12.43
CA GLU A 154 -4.93 16.24 12.68
C GLU A 154 -5.91 15.35 11.90
N MET A 155 -5.61 15.06 10.62
CA MET A 155 -6.41 14.10 9.85
C MET A 155 -6.39 12.68 10.43
N ASP A 156 -5.23 12.20 10.89
CA ASP A 156 -5.10 10.89 11.54
C ASP A 156 -5.95 10.82 12.81
N GLU A 157 -5.92 11.86 13.64
CA GLU A 157 -6.71 12.00 14.87
C GLU A 157 -8.22 12.03 14.56
N GLU A 158 -8.65 12.80 13.58
CA GLU A 158 -10.05 12.85 13.12
C GLU A 158 -10.53 11.48 12.63
N LEU A 159 -9.69 10.76 11.85
CA LEU A 159 -10.04 9.42 11.37
C LEU A 159 -10.12 8.39 12.51
N ILE A 160 -9.32 8.53 13.57
CA ILE A 160 -9.38 7.69 14.79
C ILE A 160 -10.70 7.90 15.54
N GLU A 161 -11.13 9.16 15.69
CA GLU A 161 -12.31 9.52 16.47
C GLU A 161 -13.62 9.30 15.70
N ASN A 162 -13.55 9.21 14.38
CA ASN A 162 -14.71 9.13 13.52
C ASN A 162 -15.37 7.73 13.55
N LYS A 163 -16.58 7.66 14.09
CA LYS A 163 -17.32 6.39 14.27
C LYS A 163 -17.68 5.66 12.96
N SER A 164 -17.63 6.35 11.81
CA SER A 164 -17.87 5.72 10.51
C SER A 164 -16.63 5.02 9.95
N VAL A 165 -15.44 5.30 10.51
CA VAL A 165 -14.16 4.69 10.12
C VAL A 165 -13.88 3.49 11.02
N ILE A 166 -13.80 2.30 10.45
CA ILE A 166 -13.48 1.07 11.18
C ILE A 166 -11.97 0.91 11.28
N ALA A 167 -11.29 1.15 10.17
CA ALA A 167 -9.84 1.08 10.12
C ALA A 167 -9.27 2.08 9.12
N HIS A 168 -8.06 2.57 9.41
CA HIS A 168 -7.34 3.45 8.51
C HIS A 168 -5.83 3.29 8.66
N LYS A 169 -5.09 3.70 7.64
CA LYS A 169 -3.63 3.83 7.67
C LYS A 169 -3.13 4.75 6.56
N LEU A 170 -2.06 5.49 6.83
CA LEU A 170 -1.39 6.27 5.79
C LEU A 170 -0.59 5.35 4.86
N CYS A 171 -0.88 5.43 3.55
CA CYS A 171 -0.23 4.62 2.53
C CYS A 171 1.22 5.07 2.24
N GLY A 172 2.08 4.11 1.89
CA GLY A 172 3.47 4.35 1.50
C GLY A 172 4.38 4.79 2.66
N ALA A 173 5.36 5.66 2.40
CA ALA A 173 6.41 6.01 3.36
C ALA A 173 5.93 6.82 4.58
N GLY A 174 4.86 7.58 4.46
CA GLY A 174 4.40 8.51 5.50
C GLY A 174 4.51 9.97 5.08
N ASN A 175 4.08 10.88 5.94
CA ASN A 175 4.19 12.35 5.81
C ASN A 175 3.56 12.94 4.52
N GLY A 176 2.49 12.33 4.01
CA GLY A 176 1.73 12.78 2.83
C GLY A 176 1.20 11.63 1.99
N GLY A 177 0.43 11.94 0.97
CA GLY A 177 -0.21 11.00 0.08
C GLY A 177 -1.66 10.73 0.46
N PHE A 178 -2.03 9.47 0.69
CA PHE A 178 -3.40 9.06 0.95
C PHE A 178 -3.51 8.21 2.20
N PHE A 179 -4.56 8.43 2.98
CA PHE A 179 -5.03 7.42 3.92
C PHE A 179 -5.91 6.40 3.18
N LEU A 180 -5.67 5.12 3.44
CA LEU A 180 -6.60 4.05 3.15
C LEU A 180 -7.53 3.92 4.35
N THR A 181 -8.84 3.99 4.12
CA THR A 181 -9.87 3.86 5.16
C THR A 181 -10.86 2.77 4.80
N PHE A 182 -11.37 2.09 5.82
CA PHE A 182 -12.45 1.12 5.70
C PHE A 182 -13.65 1.55 6.54
N SER A 183 -14.84 1.35 5.99
CA SER A 183 -16.14 1.59 6.65
C SER A 183 -17.11 0.46 6.34
N LYS A 184 -18.21 0.35 7.08
CA LYS A 184 -19.34 -0.47 6.62
C LYS A 184 -19.88 0.11 5.31
N LYS A 185 -20.49 -0.74 4.48
CA LYS A 185 -21.02 -0.36 3.16
C LYS A 185 -21.90 0.90 3.23
N GLY A 186 -21.52 1.91 2.44
CA GLY A 186 -22.29 3.15 2.32
C GLY A 186 -22.33 4.04 3.57
N GLN A 187 -21.50 3.75 4.59
CA GLN A 187 -21.58 4.45 5.87
C GLN A 187 -20.46 5.44 6.14
N LEU A 188 -19.48 5.59 5.23
CA LEU A 188 -18.40 6.54 5.44
C LEU A 188 -18.94 7.98 5.45
N ASN A 189 -18.65 8.69 6.52
CA ASN A 189 -18.99 10.11 6.70
C ASN A 189 -17.81 10.81 7.36
N ILE A 190 -16.95 11.40 6.55
CA ILE A 190 -15.73 12.11 6.96
C ILE A 190 -15.69 13.49 6.31
N PRO A 191 -15.04 14.48 6.93
CA PRO A 191 -14.97 15.85 6.40
C PRO A 191 -13.87 16.05 5.33
N PHE A 192 -13.44 14.97 4.68
CA PHE A 192 -12.34 14.99 3.71
C PHE A 192 -12.77 14.46 2.36
N ASP A 193 -12.17 14.97 1.30
CA ASP A 193 -12.34 14.42 -0.03
C ASP A 193 -11.80 12.99 -0.11
N CYS A 194 -12.63 12.08 -0.57
CA CYS A 194 -12.27 10.67 -0.68
C CYS A 194 -12.78 10.04 -1.98
N VAL A 195 -12.11 9.00 -2.41
CA VAL A 195 -12.47 8.19 -3.58
C VAL A 195 -12.63 6.74 -3.14
N LYS A 196 -13.80 6.17 -3.42
CA LYS A 196 -14.02 4.74 -3.21
C LYS A 196 -13.15 3.95 -4.19
N ILE A 197 -12.52 2.91 -3.68
CA ILE A 197 -11.65 2.02 -4.46
C ILE A 197 -12.13 0.57 -4.38
N ASP A 198 -11.70 -0.21 -5.37
CA ASP A 198 -11.90 -1.66 -5.42
C ASP A 198 -10.60 -2.34 -5.85
N VAL A 199 -10.60 -3.67 -5.87
CA VAL A 199 -9.44 -4.48 -6.26
C VAL A 199 -9.40 -4.64 -7.77
N GLU A 200 -8.32 -4.15 -8.40
CA GLU A 200 -8.01 -4.45 -9.80
C GLU A 200 -7.43 -5.86 -9.90
N THR A 201 -8.06 -6.73 -10.67
CA THR A 201 -7.72 -8.16 -10.72
C THR A 201 -6.70 -8.51 -11.80
N ASN A 202 -6.57 -7.68 -12.85
CA ASN A 202 -5.77 -8.03 -14.03
C ASN A 202 -4.31 -7.56 -13.95
N GLY A 203 -3.96 -6.70 -12.98
CA GLY A 203 -2.63 -6.08 -12.91
C GLY A 203 -2.37 -5.08 -14.04
N VAL A 204 -1.14 -5.06 -14.54
CA VAL A 204 -0.78 -4.16 -15.64
C VAL A 204 -1.26 -4.72 -16.98
N THR A 205 -2.21 -4.06 -17.60
CA THR A 205 -2.71 -4.41 -18.93
C THR A 205 -2.33 -3.36 -19.96
N GLY A 206 -2.31 -3.74 -21.24
CA GLY A 206 -2.12 -2.83 -22.35
C GLY A 206 -3.14 -3.14 -23.46
N LYS A 207 -3.49 -2.12 -24.24
CA LYS A 207 -4.36 -2.24 -25.41
C LYS A 207 -3.67 -1.59 -26.60
N GLU A 208 -3.65 -2.29 -27.75
CA GLU A 208 -3.27 -1.68 -29.02
C GLU A 208 -4.39 -0.71 -29.46
N LEU A 209 -3.99 0.43 -30.02
CA LEU A 209 -4.89 1.46 -30.53
C LEU A 209 -5.34 1.14 -31.94
#